data_e43fbe6a1c449006c08501c5c365764e
#
_entry.id   e43fbe6a1c449006c08501c5c365764e
#
_cell.length_a   1.000
_cell.length_b   1.000
_cell.length_c   1.000
_cell.angle_alpha   90.00
_cell.angle_beta   90.00
_cell.angle_gamma   90.00
#
_symmetry.space_group_name_H-M   'P 1'
#
loop_
_entity.id
_entity.type
_entity.pdbx_description
1 polymer ?
#
loop_
_entity_poly.entity_id
_entity_poly.type
_entity_poly.pdbx_seq_one_letter_code
_entity_poly.pdbx_strand_id
1 'polypeptide(L)'
;MIYTITFNPALDYIVRLDHLKTGTINRTIQEYVLGGGKGINVSIVLNNLGMDTTALGFIAGFTGEEIVTQLKNFGVKEDFIRLREGLTRINVKVKASDEETEINGRGPIIGADELEALYKQLDALTEKDTLILAGSIPSSLPSDMYELIMERLQHKNIRIVVDATKDLLTKVLPYKPFLIKPNNHELSEIFGRTLSTKDQLVEAAKTLQEKGAQHVLISMAGDGAILVSADGTVYTSPAPKGTLVNSVGAGDSMVAGFITGYEKTGDLQEALYWGISSGSASAYSENLATLEEVETLLSQV
;
A
#
# COMPACT_ATOMS: atom_id res chain seq x y z
N MET A 1 -10.16 10.53 10.92
CA MET A 1 -10.35 9.12 10.49
C MET A 1 -9.44 8.83 9.29
N ILE A 2 -8.92 7.61 9.18
CA ILE A 2 -8.09 7.22 8.02
C ILE A 2 -8.89 6.24 7.15
N TYR A 3 -8.97 6.54 5.86
CA TYR A 3 -9.63 5.69 4.86
C TYR A 3 -8.59 5.15 3.89
N THR A 4 -8.67 3.88 3.55
CA THR A 4 -7.85 3.28 2.50
C THR A 4 -8.73 2.79 1.36
N ILE A 5 -8.28 2.91 0.12
CA ILE A 5 -8.99 2.32 -1.02
C ILE A 5 -8.16 1.20 -1.61
N THR A 6 -8.80 0.05 -1.79
CA THR A 6 -8.29 -1.06 -2.58
C THR A 6 -9.25 -1.33 -3.73
N PHE A 7 -8.91 -0.89 -4.95
CA PHE A 7 -9.78 -1.07 -6.11
C PHE A 7 -9.88 -2.52 -6.58
N ASN A 8 -8.85 -3.31 -6.35
CA ASN A 8 -8.78 -4.69 -6.82
C ASN A 8 -8.23 -5.63 -5.72
N PRO A 9 -8.97 -5.77 -4.61
CA PRO A 9 -8.58 -6.71 -3.55
C PRO A 9 -8.47 -8.13 -4.09
N ALA A 10 -7.75 -8.99 -3.38
CA ALA A 10 -7.55 -10.38 -3.76
C ALA A 10 -7.59 -11.30 -2.54
N LEU A 11 -8.00 -12.54 -2.75
CA LEU A 11 -7.56 -13.64 -1.91
C LEU A 11 -6.27 -14.20 -2.50
N ASP A 12 -5.19 -14.14 -1.77
CA ASP A 12 -3.91 -14.75 -2.14
C ASP A 12 -3.91 -16.19 -1.65
N TYR A 13 -4.06 -17.16 -2.58
CA TYR A 13 -3.90 -18.57 -2.30
C TYR A 13 -2.42 -18.95 -2.44
N ILE A 14 -1.78 -19.15 -1.31
CA ILE A 14 -0.36 -19.45 -1.24
C ILE A 14 -0.19 -20.95 -1.10
N VAL A 15 0.56 -21.55 -2.02
CA VAL A 15 0.88 -22.98 -2.05
C VAL A 15 2.39 -23.17 -2.00
N ARG A 16 2.85 -24.02 -1.09
CA ARG A 16 4.26 -24.40 -1.00
C ARG A 16 4.47 -25.80 -1.57
N LEU A 17 5.49 -25.95 -2.39
CA LEU A 17 5.90 -27.18 -3.08
C LEU A 17 7.40 -27.41 -2.90
N ASP A 18 7.87 -28.64 -3.06
CA ASP A 18 9.32 -28.88 -3.23
C ASP A 18 9.78 -28.32 -4.58
N HIS A 19 9.12 -28.74 -5.67
CA HIS A 19 9.39 -28.27 -7.02
C HIS A 19 8.10 -28.18 -7.84
N LEU A 20 7.97 -27.14 -8.65
CA LEU A 20 6.88 -27.01 -9.59
C LEU A 20 7.21 -27.73 -10.91
N LYS A 21 6.41 -28.73 -11.28
CA LYS A 21 6.53 -29.44 -12.56
C LYS A 21 5.31 -29.19 -13.42
N THR A 22 5.48 -28.48 -14.54
CA THR A 22 4.42 -28.25 -15.51
C THR A 22 3.98 -29.53 -16.20
N GLY A 23 2.69 -29.63 -16.52
CA GLY A 23 2.12 -30.80 -17.23
C GLY A 23 1.96 -32.05 -16.36
N THR A 24 2.15 -31.99 -15.05
CA THR A 24 2.00 -33.09 -14.10
C THR A 24 1.14 -32.68 -12.90
N ILE A 25 0.75 -33.67 -12.08
CA ILE A 25 0.09 -33.42 -10.79
C ILE A 25 1.18 -33.02 -9.78
N ASN A 26 1.05 -31.80 -9.25
CA ASN A 26 1.85 -31.34 -8.12
C ASN A 26 1.01 -31.45 -6.84
N ARG A 27 1.65 -31.81 -5.72
CA ARG A 27 0.99 -31.88 -4.41
C ARG A 27 1.65 -30.87 -3.48
N THR A 28 0.84 -30.10 -2.79
CA THR A 28 1.29 -29.07 -1.84
C THR A 28 1.85 -29.71 -0.57
N ILE A 29 2.85 -29.04 0.02
CA ILE A 29 3.34 -29.34 1.36
C ILE A 29 2.55 -28.54 2.38
N GLN A 30 2.23 -27.29 2.03
CA GLN A 30 1.46 -26.37 2.86
C GLN A 30 0.65 -25.44 1.95
N GLU A 31 -0.53 -25.05 2.44
CA GLU A 31 -1.39 -24.11 1.74
C GLU A 31 -2.18 -23.25 2.73
N TYR A 32 -2.41 -21.99 2.37
CA TYR A 32 -3.23 -21.06 3.14
C TYR A 32 -3.75 -19.92 2.27
N VAL A 33 -4.77 -19.23 2.76
CA VAL A 33 -5.45 -18.14 2.06
C VAL A 33 -5.34 -16.87 2.90
N LEU A 34 -4.85 -15.80 2.27
CA LEU A 34 -4.76 -14.48 2.91
C LEU A 34 -5.56 -13.46 2.11
N GLY A 35 -6.34 -12.64 2.78
CA GLY A 35 -6.91 -11.44 2.19
C GLY A 35 -5.80 -10.42 1.91
N GLY A 36 -5.74 -9.92 0.69
CA GLY A 36 -4.68 -9.02 0.24
C GLY A 36 -5.19 -7.85 -0.59
N GLY A 37 -4.26 -6.96 -0.81
CA GLY A 37 -4.43 -5.69 -1.51
C GLY A 37 -3.74 -4.59 -0.73
N LYS A 38 -3.02 -3.69 -1.42
CA LYS A 38 -2.17 -2.70 -0.74
C LYS A 38 -2.94 -1.87 0.29
N GLY A 39 -4.10 -1.32 -0.05
CA GLY A 39 -4.91 -0.54 0.90
C GLY A 39 -5.42 -1.39 2.08
N ILE A 40 -5.75 -2.67 1.86
CA ILE A 40 -6.11 -3.61 2.92
C ILE A 40 -4.92 -3.82 3.87
N ASN A 41 -3.73 -4.07 3.34
CA ASN A 41 -2.51 -4.22 4.15
C ASN A 41 -2.24 -2.97 4.98
N VAL A 42 -2.38 -1.78 4.37
CA VAL A 42 -2.25 -0.49 5.09
C VAL A 42 -3.26 -0.41 6.23
N SER A 43 -4.54 -0.77 6.00
CA SER A 43 -5.58 -0.75 7.05
C SER A 43 -5.27 -1.73 8.19
N ILE A 44 -4.81 -2.94 7.88
CA ILE A 44 -4.43 -3.92 8.90
C ILE A 44 -3.32 -3.36 9.78
N VAL A 45 -2.26 -2.82 9.18
CA VAL A 45 -1.13 -2.26 9.94
C VAL A 45 -1.55 -1.03 10.73
N LEU A 46 -2.32 -0.10 10.15
CA LEU A 46 -2.88 1.04 10.89
C LEU A 46 -3.64 0.59 12.14
N ASN A 47 -4.50 -0.41 11.99
CA ASN A 47 -5.27 -0.96 13.12
C ASN A 47 -4.35 -1.63 14.16
N ASN A 48 -3.34 -2.40 13.73
CA ASN A 48 -2.35 -2.99 14.62
C ASN A 48 -1.56 -1.93 15.42
N LEU A 49 -1.34 -0.75 14.81
CA LEU A 49 -0.67 0.39 15.45
C LEU A 49 -1.60 1.28 16.28
N GLY A 50 -2.87 0.86 16.44
CA GLY A 50 -3.87 1.55 17.27
C GLY A 50 -4.56 2.73 16.60
N MET A 51 -4.53 2.82 15.26
CA MET A 51 -5.19 3.88 14.50
C MET A 51 -6.57 3.46 14.03
N ASP A 52 -7.55 4.36 14.14
CA ASP A 52 -8.88 4.15 13.55
C ASP A 52 -8.82 4.24 12.03
N THR A 53 -9.19 3.15 11.37
CA THR A 53 -9.19 3.06 9.89
C THR A 53 -10.45 2.39 9.36
N THR A 54 -10.81 2.72 8.12
CA THR A 54 -11.89 2.07 7.37
C THR A 54 -11.41 1.72 5.96
N ALA A 55 -11.49 0.44 5.62
CA ALA A 55 -11.14 -0.05 4.29
C ALA A 55 -12.32 0.12 3.33
N LEU A 56 -12.08 0.80 2.19
CA LEU A 56 -13.01 1.02 1.10
C LEU A 56 -12.55 0.26 -0.15
N GLY A 57 -13.47 0.06 -1.09
CA GLY A 57 -13.21 -0.56 -2.38
C GLY A 57 -14.36 -1.44 -2.83
N PHE A 58 -14.07 -2.43 -3.65
CA PHE A 58 -15.08 -3.27 -4.27
C PHE A 58 -14.79 -4.74 -3.98
N ILE A 59 -15.84 -5.48 -3.58
CA ILE A 59 -15.76 -6.93 -3.37
C ILE A 59 -16.91 -7.64 -4.10
N ALA A 60 -16.73 -8.92 -4.40
CA ALA A 60 -17.75 -9.74 -5.04
C ALA A 60 -17.69 -11.19 -4.55
N GLY A 61 -18.86 -11.80 -4.41
CA GLY A 61 -19.03 -13.23 -4.14
C GLY A 61 -18.38 -13.69 -2.84
N PHE A 62 -18.27 -15.00 -2.68
CA PHE A 62 -17.74 -15.61 -1.44
C PHE A 62 -16.29 -15.22 -1.16
N THR A 63 -15.48 -14.97 -2.18
CA THR A 63 -14.08 -14.54 -2.03
C THR A 63 -13.97 -13.14 -1.44
N GLY A 64 -14.90 -12.25 -1.77
CA GLY A 64 -14.98 -10.93 -1.15
C GLY A 64 -15.43 -10.99 0.31
N GLU A 65 -16.43 -11.81 0.62
CA GLU A 65 -16.89 -12.00 2.00
C GLU A 65 -15.84 -12.67 2.90
N GLU A 66 -14.97 -13.52 2.33
CA GLU A 66 -13.83 -14.08 3.06
C GLU A 66 -12.84 -12.97 3.46
N ILE A 67 -12.54 -12.00 2.57
CA ILE A 67 -11.72 -10.84 2.91
C ILE A 67 -12.34 -10.05 4.07
N VAL A 68 -13.66 -9.81 4.03
CA VAL A 68 -14.37 -9.13 5.12
C VAL A 68 -14.24 -9.90 6.43
N THR A 69 -14.36 -11.23 6.37
CA THR A 69 -14.22 -12.09 7.56
C THR A 69 -12.82 -11.97 8.17
N GLN A 70 -11.78 -11.98 7.32
CA GLN A 70 -10.40 -11.82 7.77
C GLN A 70 -10.15 -10.42 8.34
N LEU A 71 -10.65 -9.36 7.71
CA LEU A 71 -10.54 -7.99 8.24
C LEU A 71 -11.23 -7.83 9.61
N LYS A 72 -12.39 -8.44 9.81
CA LYS A 72 -13.05 -8.45 11.11
C LYS A 72 -12.20 -9.14 12.18
N ASN A 73 -11.51 -10.22 11.85
CA ASN A 73 -10.60 -10.89 12.76
C ASN A 73 -9.41 -10.01 13.17
N PHE A 74 -8.97 -9.12 12.28
CA PHE A 74 -7.97 -8.09 12.58
C PHE A 74 -8.56 -6.86 13.30
N GLY A 75 -9.88 -6.76 13.47
CA GLY A 75 -10.54 -5.59 14.07
C GLY A 75 -10.66 -4.39 13.12
N VAL A 76 -10.37 -4.55 11.84
CA VAL A 76 -10.44 -3.48 10.83
C VAL A 76 -11.90 -3.25 10.41
N LYS A 77 -12.32 -1.99 10.43
CA LYS A 77 -13.63 -1.57 9.88
C LYS A 77 -13.56 -1.58 8.35
N GLU A 78 -14.64 -2.02 7.72
CA GLU A 78 -14.77 -2.00 6.28
C GLU A 78 -16.10 -1.34 5.85
N ASP A 79 -16.09 -0.71 4.69
CA ASP A 79 -17.27 -0.20 4.01
C ASP A 79 -17.13 -0.46 2.50
N PHE A 80 -16.93 -1.74 2.17
CA PHE A 80 -16.78 -2.19 0.79
C PHE A 80 -18.11 -2.15 0.05
N ILE A 81 -18.05 -1.74 -1.21
CA ILE A 81 -19.17 -1.84 -2.15
C ILE A 81 -19.21 -3.28 -2.66
N ARG A 82 -20.33 -3.94 -2.41
CA ARG A 82 -20.58 -5.32 -2.82
C ARG A 82 -21.16 -5.36 -4.22
N LEU A 83 -20.39 -5.91 -5.15
CA LEU A 83 -20.83 -6.10 -6.54
C LEU A 83 -21.84 -7.24 -6.63
N ARG A 84 -22.81 -7.09 -7.51
CA ARG A 84 -23.88 -8.09 -7.68
C ARG A 84 -23.40 -9.37 -8.35
N GLU A 85 -22.39 -9.29 -9.22
CA GLU A 85 -21.89 -10.38 -10.03
C GLU A 85 -20.36 -10.50 -9.95
N GLY A 86 -19.85 -11.69 -10.26
CA GLY A 86 -18.43 -11.99 -10.29
C GLY A 86 -17.88 -12.46 -8.95
N LEU A 87 -16.56 -12.50 -8.87
CA LEU A 87 -15.81 -12.88 -7.68
C LEU A 87 -14.68 -11.88 -7.49
N THR A 88 -14.42 -11.49 -6.26
CA THR A 88 -13.14 -10.89 -5.90
C THR A 88 -12.02 -11.85 -6.32
N ARG A 89 -10.99 -11.33 -6.96
CA ARG A 89 -9.96 -12.17 -7.59
C ARG A 89 -9.25 -13.06 -6.59
N ILE A 90 -8.83 -14.22 -7.07
CA ILE A 90 -7.89 -15.08 -6.37
C ILE A 90 -6.55 -14.95 -7.11
N ASN A 91 -5.48 -14.67 -6.38
CA ASN A 91 -4.12 -14.82 -6.89
C ASN A 91 -3.58 -16.13 -6.35
N VAL A 92 -2.92 -16.91 -7.19
CA VAL A 92 -2.22 -18.13 -6.78
C VAL A 92 -0.73 -17.83 -6.72
N LYS A 93 -0.14 -17.98 -5.52
CA LYS A 93 1.28 -17.81 -5.28
C LYS A 93 1.92 -19.17 -5.03
N VAL A 94 2.61 -19.66 -6.02
CA VAL A 94 3.32 -20.95 -5.94
C VAL A 94 4.75 -20.68 -5.46
N LYS A 95 5.08 -21.15 -4.25
CA LYS A 95 6.41 -21.05 -3.65
C LYS A 95 7.08 -22.42 -3.68
N ALA A 96 8.00 -22.60 -4.62
CA ALA A 96 8.87 -23.77 -4.68
C ALA A 96 10.23 -23.46 -4.03
N SER A 97 11.04 -24.48 -3.82
CA SER A 97 12.36 -24.34 -3.18
C SER A 97 13.35 -23.49 -4.00
N ASP A 98 13.16 -23.43 -5.32
CA ASP A 98 14.04 -22.82 -6.31
C ASP A 98 13.42 -21.67 -7.10
N GLU A 99 12.08 -21.50 -7.03
CA GLU A 99 11.37 -20.46 -7.79
C GLU A 99 10.06 -20.05 -7.12
N GLU A 100 9.58 -18.84 -7.46
CA GLU A 100 8.27 -18.36 -7.09
C GLU A 100 7.51 -17.97 -8.37
N THR A 101 6.26 -18.45 -8.49
CA THR A 101 5.39 -18.15 -9.62
C THR A 101 4.07 -17.58 -9.13
N GLU A 102 3.65 -16.46 -9.69
CA GLU A 102 2.36 -15.83 -9.38
C GLU A 102 1.41 -15.89 -10.58
N ILE A 103 0.16 -16.29 -10.31
CA ILE A 103 -0.94 -16.23 -11.26
C ILE A 103 -1.99 -15.30 -10.68
N ASN A 104 -2.08 -14.10 -11.24
CA ASN A 104 -2.93 -13.04 -10.71
C ASN A 104 -4.26 -12.98 -11.47
N GLY A 105 -5.38 -13.14 -10.74
CA GLY A 105 -6.72 -12.99 -11.26
C GLY A 105 -7.02 -11.54 -11.68
N ARG A 106 -7.94 -11.36 -12.63
CA ARG A 106 -8.36 -10.03 -13.12
C ARG A 106 -9.24 -9.30 -12.11
N GLY A 107 -10.08 -10.01 -11.39
CA GLY A 107 -11.12 -9.44 -10.55
C GLY A 107 -12.45 -9.21 -11.29
N PRO A 108 -13.47 -8.77 -10.55
CA PRO A 108 -14.81 -8.53 -11.07
C PRO A 108 -14.87 -7.26 -11.94
N ILE A 109 -15.93 -7.15 -12.74
CA ILE A 109 -16.24 -5.92 -13.47
C ILE A 109 -16.94 -4.95 -12.51
N ILE A 110 -16.42 -3.74 -12.40
CA ILE A 110 -17.01 -2.66 -11.63
C ILE A 110 -17.82 -1.80 -12.58
N GLY A 111 -19.10 -1.65 -12.32
CA GLY A 111 -20.02 -0.86 -13.12
C GLY A 111 -20.07 0.62 -12.69
N ALA A 112 -20.81 1.42 -13.47
CA ALA A 112 -20.94 2.85 -13.20
C ALA A 112 -21.70 3.14 -11.90
N ASP A 113 -22.71 2.33 -11.55
CA ASP A 113 -23.50 2.51 -10.32
C ASP A 113 -22.66 2.24 -9.08
N GLU A 114 -21.80 1.22 -9.14
CA GLU A 114 -20.87 0.89 -8.05
C GLU A 114 -19.78 1.96 -7.90
N LEU A 115 -19.27 2.49 -9.02
CA LEU A 115 -18.32 3.59 -8.98
C LEU A 115 -18.96 4.86 -8.39
N GLU A 116 -20.21 5.15 -8.74
CA GLU A 116 -20.95 6.29 -8.15
C GLU A 116 -21.19 6.10 -6.64
N ALA A 117 -21.38 4.84 -6.17
CA ALA A 117 -21.46 4.55 -4.75
C ALA A 117 -20.14 4.87 -4.03
N LEU A 118 -18.98 4.53 -4.61
CA LEU A 118 -17.68 4.94 -4.08
C LEU A 118 -17.54 6.46 -4.04
N TYR A 119 -17.92 7.15 -5.09
CA TYR A 119 -17.87 8.61 -5.12
C TYR A 119 -18.71 9.26 -3.99
N LYS A 120 -19.87 8.70 -3.65
CA LYS A 120 -20.68 9.17 -2.52
C LYS A 120 -19.96 8.96 -1.17
N GLN A 121 -19.27 7.82 -0.98
CA GLN A 121 -18.44 7.61 0.21
C GLN A 121 -17.32 8.67 0.28
N LEU A 122 -16.64 8.94 -0.83
CA LEU A 122 -15.57 9.93 -0.89
C LEU A 122 -16.08 11.37 -0.69
N ASP A 123 -17.26 11.69 -1.19
CA ASP A 123 -17.88 13.00 -0.98
C ASP A 123 -18.24 13.27 0.49
N ALA A 124 -18.39 12.23 1.31
CA ALA A 124 -18.63 12.37 2.74
C ALA A 124 -17.37 12.69 3.55
N LEU A 125 -16.17 12.53 2.96
CA LEU A 125 -14.89 12.84 3.64
C LEU A 125 -14.74 14.34 3.88
N THR A 126 -14.01 14.68 4.93
CA THR A 126 -13.77 16.06 5.39
C THR A 126 -12.26 16.35 5.49
N GLU A 127 -11.91 17.60 5.73
CA GLU A 127 -10.52 18.05 5.95
C GLU A 127 -9.81 17.35 7.14
N LYS A 128 -10.58 16.72 8.05
CA LYS A 128 -10.06 15.98 9.20
C LYS A 128 -9.68 14.55 8.87
N ASP A 129 -9.98 14.12 7.65
CA ASP A 129 -9.78 12.75 7.22
C ASP A 129 -8.48 12.63 6.40
N THR A 130 -7.91 11.43 6.43
CA THR A 130 -6.79 11.03 5.58
C THR A 130 -7.26 9.94 4.64
N LEU A 131 -7.02 10.11 3.34
CA LEU A 131 -7.33 9.12 2.31
C LEU A 131 -6.03 8.52 1.76
N ILE A 132 -5.95 7.20 1.74
CA ILE A 132 -4.80 6.46 1.19
C ILE A 132 -5.24 5.72 -0.06
N LEU A 133 -4.69 6.11 -1.20
CA LEU A 133 -4.88 5.48 -2.50
C LEU A 133 -3.69 4.53 -2.73
N ALA A 134 -3.92 3.21 -2.69
CA ALA A 134 -2.84 2.25 -2.78
C ALA A 134 -3.18 1.07 -3.71
N GLY A 135 -2.22 0.67 -4.53
CA GLY A 135 -2.32 -0.48 -5.42
C GLY A 135 -2.71 -0.15 -6.86
N SER A 136 -3.05 -1.18 -7.61
CA SER A 136 -3.38 -1.09 -9.03
C SER A 136 -4.87 -0.84 -9.28
N ILE A 137 -5.19 -0.22 -10.42
CA ILE A 137 -6.55 -0.05 -10.91
C ILE A 137 -6.91 -1.27 -11.78
N PRO A 138 -8.07 -1.91 -11.56
CA PRO A 138 -8.54 -3.00 -12.42
C PRO A 138 -8.91 -2.48 -13.82
N SER A 139 -8.78 -3.31 -14.83
CA SER A 139 -9.04 -2.93 -16.24
C SER A 139 -10.51 -2.56 -16.55
N SER A 140 -11.42 -2.81 -15.62
CA SER A 140 -12.82 -2.38 -15.71
C SER A 140 -13.04 -0.90 -15.34
N LEU A 141 -12.05 -0.25 -14.76
CA LEU A 141 -12.07 1.17 -14.41
C LEU A 141 -11.10 1.98 -15.30
N PRO A 142 -11.33 3.29 -15.44
CA PRO A 142 -10.38 4.19 -16.11
C PRO A 142 -8.98 4.11 -15.48
N SER A 143 -7.94 4.11 -16.30
CA SER A 143 -6.56 4.03 -15.84
C SER A 143 -6.09 5.28 -15.09
N ASP A 144 -6.83 6.37 -15.13
CA ASP A 144 -6.63 7.65 -14.45
C ASP A 144 -7.51 7.82 -13.20
N MET A 145 -8.03 6.71 -12.66
CA MET A 145 -8.97 6.74 -11.53
C MET A 145 -8.44 7.51 -10.32
N TYR A 146 -7.15 7.44 -10.01
CA TYR A 146 -6.56 8.20 -8.91
C TYR A 146 -6.59 9.70 -9.19
N GLU A 147 -6.31 10.10 -10.42
CA GLU A 147 -6.41 11.49 -10.87
C GLU A 147 -7.86 12.00 -10.71
N LEU A 148 -8.85 11.24 -11.22
CA LEU A 148 -10.27 11.59 -11.09
C LEU A 148 -10.73 11.75 -9.63
N ILE A 149 -10.25 10.90 -8.73
CA ILE A 149 -10.55 11.03 -7.29
C ILE A 149 -9.90 12.28 -6.72
N MET A 150 -8.64 12.54 -7.02
CA MET A 150 -7.95 13.72 -6.50
C MET A 150 -8.55 15.02 -7.05
N GLU A 151 -8.93 15.06 -8.33
CA GLU A 151 -9.65 16.16 -8.92
C GLU A 151 -10.99 16.43 -8.19
N ARG A 152 -11.78 15.37 -7.94
CA ARG A 152 -13.04 15.45 -7.21
C ARG A 152 -12.88 16.03 -5.80
N LEU A 153 -11.82 15.63 -5.12
CA LEU A 153 -11.59 15.98 -3.70
C LEU A 153 -10.74 17.24 -3.50
N GLN A 154 -10.22 17.88 -4.56
CA GLN A 154 -9.27 19.00 -4.46
C GLN A 154 -9.73 20.18 -3.62
N HIS A 155 -11.04 20.41 -3.51
CA HIS A 155 -11.63 21.52 -2.75
C HIS A 155 -11.87 21.19 -1.27
N LYS A 156 -11.63 19.96 -0.84
CA LYS A 156 -11.96 19.48 0.51
C LYS A 156 -10.78 19.56 1.50
N ASN A 157 -9.58 19.90 1.03
CA ASN A 157 -8.35 19.93 1.84
C ASN A 157 -8.06 18.61 2.60
N ILE A 158 -8.50 17.48 2.05
CA ILE A 158 -8.26 16.16 2.62
C ILE A 158 -6.79 15.83 2.45
N ARG A 159 -6.17 15.23 3.46
CA ARG A 159 -4.82 14.67 3.33
C ARG A 159 -4.86 13.42 2.48
N ILE A 160 -4.27 13.45 1.28
CA ILE A 160 -4.26 12.31 0.36
C ILE A 160 -2.84 11.75 0.23
N VAL A 161 -2.71 10.44 0.49
CA VAL A 161 -1.48 9.66 0.36
C VAL A 161 -1.62 8.75 -0.85
N VAL A 162 -0.57 8.68 -1.68
CA VAL A 162 -0.61 7.85 -2.89
C VAL A 162 0.58 6.89 -2.90
N ASP A 163 0.28 5.59 -2.85
CA ASP A 163 1.25 4.50 -3.07
C ASP A 163 0.91 3.76 -4.36
N ALA A 164 1.37 4.32 -5.46
CA ALA A 164 1.14 3.83 -6.80
C ALA A 164 2.42 3.86 -7.63
N THR A 165 2.40 3.19 -8.77
CA THR A 165 3.57 3.07 -9.65
C THR A 165 3.37 3.83 -10.96
N LYS A 166 4.46 4.23 -11.61
CA LYS A 166 4.51 4.76 -12.98
C LYS A 166 3.52 5.93 -13.20
N ASP A 167 2.69 5.81 -14.22
CA ASP A 167 1.75 6.85 -14.64
C ASP A 167 0.69 7.18 -13.58
N LEU A 168 0.26 6.18 -12.79
CA LEU A 168 -0.70 6.43 -11.69
C LEU A 168 -0.15 7.42 -10.67
N LEU A 169 1.16 7.34 -10.38
CA LEU A 169 1.79 8.26 -9.44
C LEU A 169 2.04 9.63 -10.08
N THR A 170 2.50 9.68 -11.33
CA THR A 170 2.87 10.96 -11.95
C THR A 170 1.66 11.82 -12.31
N LYS A 171 0.53 11.21 -12.66
CA LYS A 171 -0.72 11.92 -13.00
C LYS A 171 -1.37 12.62 -11.81
N VAL A 172 -1.14 12.15 -10.58
CA VAL A 172 -1.75 12.77 -9.38
C VAL A 172 -0.96 13.96 -8.84
N LEU A 173 0.28 14.19 -9.30
CA LEU A 173 1.15 15.26 -8.79
C LEU A 173 0.54 16.67 -8.89
N PRO A 174 -0.14 17.07 -10.01
CA PRO A 174 -0.77 18.38 -10.10
C PRO A 174 -1.82 18.66 -9.01
N TYR A 175 -2.39 17.63 -8.42
CA TYR A 175 -3.38 17.72 -7.34
C TYR A 175 -2.77 17.74 -5.93
N LYS A 176 -1.45 17.86 -5.84
CA LYS A 176 -0.68 18.06 -4.61
C LYS A 176 -0.93 17.01 -3.52
N PRO A 177 -0.69 15.71 -3.79
CA PRO A 177 -0.77 14.68 -2.77
C PRO A 177 0.11 15.06 -1.56
N PHE A 178 -0.40 14.81 -0.35
CA PHE A 178 0.34 15.03 0.88
C PHE A 178 1.61 14.19 0.94
N LEU A 179 1.52 12.92 0.57
CA LEU A 179 2.63 11.98 0.55
C LEU A 179 2.54 11.10 -0.69
N ILE A 180 3.66 10.90 -1.34
CA ILE A 180 3.87 9.82 -2.30
C ILE A 180 5.00 8.92 -1.80
N LYS A 181 4.90 7.60 -2.06
CA LYS A 181 5.93 6.64 -1.63
C LYS A 181 6.42 5.76 -2.79
N PRO A 182 7.29 6.23 -3.67
CA PRO A 182 8.02 5.35 -4.59
C PRO A 182 9.15 4.60 -3.86
N ASN A 183 9.52 3.42 -4.35
CA ASN A 183 10.82 2.84 -4.03
C ASN A 183 11.89 3.35 -5.01
N ASN A 184 13.18 3.07 -4.74
CA ASN A 184 14.30 3.51 -5.57
C ASN A 184 14.24 2.96 -7.02
N HIS A 185 13.66 1.78 -7.25
CA HIS A 185 13.48 1.20 -8.58
C HIS A 185 12.33 1.89 -9.34
N GLU A 186 11.18 2.07 -8.69
CA GLU A 186 10.03 2.79 -9.25
C GLU A 186 10.41 4.22 -9.61
N LEU A 187 11.21 4.88 -8.76
CA LEU A 187 11.72 6.22 -9.03
C LEU A 187 12.65 6.23 -10.26
N SER A 188 13.53 5.23 -10.37
CA SER A 188 14.41 5.07 -11.55
C SER A 188 13.59 4.85 -12.84
N GLU A 189 12.50 4.07 -12.77
CA GLU A 189 11.59 3.87 -13.91
C GLU A 189 10.88 5.17 -14.31
N ILE A 190 10.41 5.97 -13.36
CA ILE A 190 9.75 7.26 -13.61
C ILE A 190 10.69 8.22 -14.37
N PHE A 191 11.97 8.22 -14.02
CA PHE A 191 12.97 9.09 -14.64
C PHE A 191 13.68 8.47 -15.86
N GLY A 192 13.38 7.20 -16.19
CA GLY A 192 13.99 6.50 -17.34
C GLY A 192 15.51 6.33 -17.23
N ARG A 193 16.06 6.40 -16.02
CA ARG A 193 17.50 6.23 -15.72
C ARG A 193 17.71 5.60 -14.36
N THR A 194 18.80 4.84 -14.17
CA THR A 194 19.17 4.30 -12.88
C THR A 194 19.57 5.42 -11.92
N LEU A 195 18.98 5.43 -10.74
CA LEU A 195 19.30 6.32 -9.63
C LEU A 195 20.01 5.48 -8.56
N SER A 196 21.31 5.62 -8.43
CA SER A 196 22.16 4.76 -7.59
C SER A 196 22.72 5.45 -6.35
N THR A 197 22.66 6.78 -6.30
CA THR A 197 23.15 7.54 -5.14
C THR A 197 22.03 8.27 -4.42
N LYS A 198 22.24 8.53 -3.11
CA LYS A 198 21.28 9.31 -2.30
C LYS A 198 20.99 10.68 -2.92
N ASP A 199 22.02 11.36 -3.42
CA ASP A 199 21.87 12.69 -4.03
C ASP A 199 20.98 12.64 -5.27
N GLN A 200 21.13 11.61 -6.13
CA GLN A 200 20.26 11.41 -7.28
C GLN A 200 18.81 11.12 -6.89
N LEU A 201 18.59 10.35 -5.82
CA LEU A 201 17.25 10.06 -5.30
C LEU A 201 16.61 11.33 -4.72
N VAL A 202 17.36 12.13 -3.99
CA VAL A 202 16.90 13.43 -3.44
C VAL A 202 16.57 14.41 -4.56
N GLU A 203 17.41 14.53 -5.60
CA GLU A 203 17.14 15.38 -6.76
C GLU A 203 15.85 14.95 -7.49
N ALA A 204 15.69 13.65 -7.70
CA ALA A 204 14.47 13.09 -8.29
C ALA A 204 13.23 13.38 -7.44
N ALA A 205 13.32 13.23 -6.12
CA ALA A 205 12.22 13.57 -5.20
C ALA A 205 11.85 15.06 -5.28
N LYS A 206 12.83 15.96 -5.30
CA LYS A 206 12.60 17.41 -5.47
C LYS A 206 11.91 17.72 -6.80
N THR A 207 12.28 17.03 -7.87
CA THR A 207 11.60 17.16 -9.17
C THR A 207 10.13 16.73 -9.09
N LEU A 208 9.79 15.69 -8.29
CA LEU A 208 8.39 15.31 -8.07
C LEU A 208 7.64 16.32 -7.20
N GLN A 209 8.35 16.99 -6.27
CA GLN A 209 7.77 18.10 -5.50
C GLN A 209 7.49 19.33 -6.38
N GLU A 210 8.37 19.67 -7.29
CA GLU A 210 8.14 20.74 -8.27
C GLU A 210 6.90 20.48 -9.14
N LYS A 211 6.57 19.19 -9.36
CA LYS A 211 5.37 18.77 -10.08
C LYS A 211 4.12 18.73 -9.18
N GLY A 212 4.28 18.88 -7.84
CA GLY A 212 3.17 19.05 -6.91
C GLY A 212 3.18 18.20 -5.65
N ALA A 213 3.92 17.09 -5.57
CA ALA A 213 3.96 16.29 -4.33
C ALA A 213 4.43 17.14 -3.14
N GLN A 214 3.74 17.06 -1.99
CA GLN A 214 4.19 17.79 -0.80
C GLN A 214 5.36 17.07 -0.13
N HIS A 215 5.20 15.79 0.18
CA HIS A 215 6.25 14.95 0.76
C HIS A 215 6.55 13.75 -0.14
N VAL A 216 7.82 13.39 -0.26
CA VAL A 216 8.26 12.22 -1.04
C VAL A 216 9.04 11.29 -0.12
N LEU A 217 8.49 10.11 0.17
CA LEU A 217 9.11 9.05 0.96
C LEU A 217 9.67 7.99 0.00
N ILE A 218 10.99 7.84 -0.05
CA ILE A 218 11.65 6.85 -0.90
C ILE A 218 12.07 5.66 -0.05
N SER A 219 11.52 4.49 -0.32
CA SER A 219 11.95 3.25 0.31
C SER A 219 13.12 2.62 -0.46
N MET A 220 14.14 2.14 0.26
CA MET A 220 15.37 1.57 -0.31
C MET A 220 15.67 0.17 0.26
N ALA A 221 14.63 -0.56 0.64
CA ALA A 221 14.74 -1.88 1.27
C ALA A 221 15.73 -1.86 2.45
N GLY A 222 16.74 -2.75 2.44
CA GLY A 222 17.76 -2.84 3.50
C GLY A 222 18.64 -1.59 3.67
N ASP A 223 18.66 -0.67 2.69
CA ASP A 223 19.41 0.60 2.76
C ASP A 223 18.64 1.70 3.51
N GLY A 224 17.40 1.42 3.92
CA GLY A 224 16.59 2.34 4.71
C GLY A 224 15.62 3.18 3.89
N ALA A 225 15.47 4.46 4.25
CA ALA A 225 14.56 5.36 3.56
C ALA A 225 15.04 6.82 3.57
N ILE A 226 14.55 7.58 2.59
CA ILE A 226 14.74 9.02 2.47
C ILE A 226 13.36 9.69 2.44
N LEU A 227 13.17 10.71 3.24
CA LEU A 227 12.01 11.59 3.16
C LEU A 227 12.47 12.99 2.73
N VAL A 228 11.88 13.51 1.66
CA VAL A 228 12.00 14.91 1.28
C VAL A 228 10.70 15.62 1.61
N SER A 229 10.73 16.53 2.57
CA SER A 229 9.57 17.26 3.07
C SER A 229 9.20 18.46 2.20
N ALA A 230 8.00 18.99 2.37
CA ALA A 230 7.45 20.08 1.54
C ALA A 230 8.30 21.37 1.59
N ASP A 231 9.05 21.61 2.65
CA ASP A 231 10.00 22.72 2.79
C ASP A 231 11.38 22.44 2.20
N GLY A 232 11.57 21.25 1.59
CA GLY A 232 12.84 20.79 1.00
C GLY A 232 13.81 20.17 1.99
N THR A 233 13.46 20.04 3.28
CA THR A 233 14.28 19.33 4.28
C THR A 233 14.38 17.85 3.92
N VAL A 234 15.58 17.28 4.08
CA VAL A 234 15.85 15.88 3.78
C VAL A 234 16.13 15.13 5.07
N TYR A 235 15.30 14.15 5.37
CA TYR A 235 15.48 13.22 6.47
C TYR A 235 15.92 11.88 5.92
N THR A 236 16.81 11.19 6.60
CA THR A 236 17.26 9.85 6.21
C THR A 236 17.31 8.95 7.44
N SER A 237 16.94 7.70 7.27
CA SER A 237 17.10 6.67 8.30
C SER A 237 17.63 5.39 7.68
N PRO A 238 18.60 4.72 8.29
CA PRO A 238 18.95 3.35 7.91
C PRO A 238 17.81 2.40 8.26
N ALA A 239 17.77 1.24 7.64
CA ALA A 239 16.87 0.18 8.08
C ALA A 239 17.33 -0.35 9.46
N PRO A 240 16.41 -0.62 10.40
CA PRO A 240 16.72 -1.38 11.61
C PRO A 240 17.34 -2.74 11.26
N LYS A 241 18.14 -3.28 12.18
CA LYS A 241 18.77 -4.59 12.00
C LYS A 241 17.76 -5.72 12.16
N GLY A 242 17.76 -6.67 11.23
CA GLY A 242 16.90 -7.85 11.28
C GLY A 242 17.21 -8.83 10.15
N THR A 243 16.52 -9.95 10.13
CA THR A 243 16.66 -10.96 9.09
C THR A 243 15.42 -10.93 8.20
N LEU A 244 15.62 -10.80 6.90
CA LEU A 244 14.53 -10.79 5.93
C LEU A 244 13.81 -12.15 5.93
N VAL A 245 12.50 -12.13 6.16
CA VAL A 245 11.60 -13.29 6.12
C VAL A 245 10.64 -13.18 4.93
N ASN A 246 9.97 -12.03 4.81
CA ASN A 246 8.97 -11.80 3.76
C ASN A 246 8.88 -10.32 3.40
N SER A 247 9.20 -9.94 2.18
CA SER A 247 9.13 -8.53 1.74
C SER A 247 7.73 -8.04 1.35
N VAL A 248 6.76 -8.95 1.24
CA VAL A 248 5.38 -8.62 0.84
C VAL A 248 4.71 -7.77 1.93
N GLY A 249 4.13 -6.66 1.52
CA GLY A 249 3.46 -5.73 2.45
C GLY A 249 4.37 -4.78 3.21
N ALA A 250 5.71 -4.91 3.12
CA ALA A 250 6.65 -4.01 3.80
C ALA A 250 6.47 -2.54 3.38
N GLY A 251 6.25 -2.30 2.09
CA GLY A 251 5.96 -0.95 1.57
C GLY A 251 4.63 -0.38 2.07
N ASP A 252 3.60 -1.22 2.17
CA ASP A 252 2.28 -0.86 2.68
C ASP A 252 2.38 -0.53 4.18
N SER A 253 3.14 -1.34 4.92
CA SER A 253 3.43 -1.12 6.35
C SER A 253 4.23 0.16 6.58
N MET A 254 5.15 0.52 5.69
CA MET A 254 5.87 1.79 5.76
C MET A 254 4.91 2.98 5.61
N VAL A 255 3.92 2.92 4.70
CA VAL A 255 2.88 3.96 4.59
C VAL A 255 2.07 4.06 5.88
N ALA A 256 1.61 2.92 6.40
CA ALA A 256 0.82 2.89 7.63
C ALA A 256 1.59 3.44 8.83
N GLY A 257 2.84 3.02 9.00
CA GLY A 257 3.72 3.52 10.07
C GLY A 257 4.00 5.00 9.93
N PHE A 258 4.31 5.50 8.74
CA PHE A 258 4.53 6.93 8.50
C PHE A 258 3.30 7.76 8.91
N ILE A 259 2.11 7.36 8.48
CA ILE A 259 0.88 8.06 8.84
C ILE A 259 0.62 7.96 10.35
N THR A 260 0.86 6.80 10.97
CA THR A 260 0.73 6.63 12.43
C THR A 260 1.67 7.58 13.19
N GLY A 261 2.95 7.64 12.82
CA GLY A 261 3.92 8.53 13.45
C GLY A 261 3.54 9.99 13.28
N TYR A 262 3.14 10.39 12.08
CA TYR A 262 2.71 11.76 11.80
C TYR A 262 1.43 12.15 12.57
N GLU A 263 0.43 11.28 12.63
CA GLU A 263 -0.80 11.56 13.40
C GLU A 263 -0.54 11.65 14.92
N LYS A 264 0.41 10.89 15.45
CA LYS A 264 0.76 10.91 16.87
C LYS A 264 1.58 12.12 17.27
N THR A 265 2.47 12.62 16.42
CA THR A 265 3.51 13.59 16.81
C THR A 265 3.46 14.90 16.05
N GLY A 266 2.91 14.90 14.81
CA GLY A 266 3.03 16.02 13.88
C GLY A 266 4.45 16.24 13.33
N ASP A 267 5.42 15.39 13.70
CA ASP A 267 6.81 15.49 13.32
C ASP A 267 7.15 14.54 12.16
N LEU A 268 7.83 15.04 11.14
CA LEU A 268 8.14 14.27 9.92
C LEU A 268 9.31 13.30 10.12
N GLN A 269 10.24 13.59 11.04
CA GLN A 269 11.32 12.68 11.36
C GLN A 269 10.80 11.48 12.14
N GLU A 270 9.95 11.72 13.12
CA GLU A 270 9.24 10.66 13.83
C GLU A 270 8.38 9.83 12.90
N ALA A 271 7.65 10.48 11.96
CA ALA A 271 6.88 9.78 10.94
C ALA A 271 7.76 8.85 10.08
N LEU A 272 8.96 9.31 9.68
CA LEU A 272 9.93 8.48 8.96
C LEU A 272 10.37 7.28 9.80
N TYR A 273 10.68 7.47 11.08
CA TYR A 273 11.11 6.39 11.99
C TYR A 273 10.00 5.34 12.18
N TRP A 274 8.77 5.78 12.40
CA TRP A 274 7.61 4.87 12.45
C TRP A 274 7.42 4.14 11.12
N GLY A 275 7.57 4.83 10.00
CA GLY A 275 7.43 4.24 8.66
C GLY A 275 8.45 3.14 8.42
N ILE A 276 9.74 3.43 8.64
CA ILE A 276 10.79 2.45 8.37
C ILE A 276 10.75 1.27 9.33
N SER A 277 10.43 1.52 10.62
CA SER A 277 10.27 0.45 11.60
C SER A 277 9.10 -0.47 11.27
N SER A 278 7.96 0.08 10.82
CA SER A 278 6.81 -0.72 10.40
C SER A 278 7.09 -1.53 9.13
N GLY A 279 7.76 -0.92 8.14
CA GLY A 279 8.18 -1.64 6.94
C GLY A 279 9.16 -2.77 7.25
N SER A 280 10.12 -2.53 8.15
CA SER A 280 11.10 -3.52 8.60
C SER A 280 10.47 -4.61 9.44
N ALA A 281 9.54 -4.30 10.35
CA ALA A 281 8.81 -5.29 11.14
C ALA A 281 8.09 -6.30 10.23
N SER A 282 7.37 -5.82 9.23
CA SER A 282 6.74 -6.72 8.24
C SER A 282 7.77 -7.52 7.44
N ALA A 283 8.90 -6.91 7.07
CA ALA A 283 9.93 -7.60 6.32
C ALA A 283 10.63 -8.72 7.13
N TYR A 284 10.67 -8.60 8.44
CA TYR A 284 11.32 -9.57 9.36
C TYR A 284 10.34 -10.56 9.97
N SER A 285 9.07 -10.51 9.61
CA SER A 285 8.01 -11.40 10.05
C SER A 285 7.36 -12.14 8.88
N GLU A 286 6.64 -13.22 9.17
CA GLU A 286 5.76 -13.87 8.18
C GLU A 286 4.47 -13.05 7.95
N ASN A 287 4.11 -12.21 8.89
CA ASN A 287 2.87 -11.40 8.91
C ASN A 287 3.16 -9.91 8.80
N LEU A 288 2.08 -9.12 8.64
CA LEU A 288 2.15 -7.67 8.70
C LEU A 288 2.51 -7.18 10.11
N ALA A 289 3.21 -6.06 10.18
CA ALA A 289 3.74 -5.47 11.40
C ALA A 289 2.72 -5.34 12.53
N THR A 290 3.12 -5.70 13.73
CA THR A 290 2.42 -5.47 14.99
C THR A 290 3.03 -4.29 15.73
N LEU A 291 2.29 -3.71 16.69
CA LEU A 291 2.79 -2.59 17.50
C LEU A 291 4.07 -2.97 18.26
N GLU A 292 4.11 -4.14 18.89
CA GLU A 292 5.26 -4.63 19.68
C GLU A 292 6.53 -4.74 18.83
N GLU A 293 6.40 -5.32 17.62
CA GLU A 293 7.53 -5.42 16.67
C GLU A 293 8.02 -4.05 16.24
N VAL A 294 7.11 -3.11 15.95
CA VAL A 294 7.45 -1.75 15.54
C VAL A 294 8.14 -0.99 16.68
N GLU A 295 7.61 -1.02 17.90
CA GLU A 295 8.21 -0.36 19.06
C GLU A 295 9.61 -0.90 19.38
N THR A 296 9.82 -2.21 19.20
CA THR A 296 11.14 -2.83 19.34
C THR A 296 12.13 -2.25 18.32
N LEU A 297 11.73 -2.07 17.07
CA LEU A 297 12.60 -1.55 16.01
C LEU A 297 12.77 -0.03 16.07
N LEU A 298 11.79 0.72 16.57
CA LEU A 298 11.89 2.18 16.79
C LEU A 298 13.08 2.55 17.69
N SER A 299 13.45 1.70 18.64
CA SER A 299 14.60 1.94 19.50
C SER A 299 15.96 1.87 18.78
N GLN A 300 15.99 1.47 17.51
CA GLN A 300 17.21 1.30 16.70
C GLN A 300 17.42 2.41 15.65
N VAL A 301 16.49 3.34 15.49
CA VAL A 301 16.50 4.40 14.46
C VAL A 301 16.50 5.80 15.04
#